data_65f993723f39655d139ee89537373faa
#
_entry.id   65f993723f39655d139ee89537373faa
#
_cell.length_a   1.000
_cell.length_b   1.000
_cell.length_c   1.000
_cell.angle_alpha   90.00
_cell.angle_beta   90.00
_cell.angle_gamma   90.00
#
_symmetry.space_group_name_H-M   'P 1'
#
loop_
_entity.id
_entity.type
_entity.pdbx_description
1 polymer ?
#
loop_
_entity_poly.entity_id
_entity_poly.type
_entity_poly.pdbx_seq_one_letter_code
_entity_poly.pdbx_strand_id
1 'polypeptide(L)'
;MKTARLLLVSCVCMILMASLLTSDAAAAKRINLQTLMAKRVPVLLEFGRGWCIPCKYMKPILKDMAKTYAGKAIVTTVDMDANKDLVRAFRIRMMPTQVFLTPKGKEFFRNEGTLERQQIMQIFTKMGLAPPNRSAAQSRSIPMPKAPGMPQQVQRKPW
;
A
#
# COMPACT_ATOMS: atom_id res chain seq x y z
N MET A 1 -12.50 36.51 -45.42
CA MET A 1 -13.47 35.56 -44.80
C MET A 1 -12.92 34.12 -44.65
N LYS A 2 -11.99 33.67 -45.51
CA LYS A 2 -11.40 32.30 -45.44
C LYS A 2 -10.42 32.13 -44.30
N THR A 3 -9.62 33.15 -44.01
CA THR A 3 -8.59 33.15 -42.95
C THR A 3 -9.16 33.08 -41.53
N ALA A 4 -10.30 33.77 -41.30
CA ALA A 4 -10.97 33.76 -40.00
C ALA A 4 -11.58 32.37 -39.67
N ARG A 5 -12.05 31.62 -40.68
CA ARG A 5 -12.55 30.25 -40.50
C ARG A 5 -11.44 29.26 -40.20
N LEU A 6 -10.25 29.42 -40.80
CA LEU A 6 -9.10 28.55 -40.50
C LEU A 6 -8.63 28.73 -39.04
N LEU A 7 -8.58 30.01 -38.57
CA LEU A 7 -8.17 30.32 -37.19
C LEU A 7 -9.16 29.76 -36.15
N LEU A 8 -10.48 29.82 -36.43
CA LEU A 8 -11.51 29.23 -35.57
C LEU A 8 -11.41 27.70 -35.49
N VAL A 9 -11.20 27.04 -36.62
CA VAL A 9 -11.03 25.57 -36.64
C VAL A 9 -9.77 25.15 -35.89
N SER A 10 -8.65 25.86 -36.05
CA SER A 10 -7.40 25.59 -35.31
C SER A 10 -7.57 25.77 -33.81
N CYS A 11 -8.30 26.82 -33.38
CA CYS A 11 -8.54 27.07 -31.97
C CYS A 11 -9.46 26.00 -31.32
N VAL A 12 -10.49 25.55 -32.04
CA VAL A 12 -11.39 24.47 -31.60
C VAL A 12 -10.64 23.13 -31.48
N CYS A 13 -9.76 22.79 -32.46
CA CYS A 13 -8.92 21.62 -32.39
C CYS A 13 -7.96 21.64 -31.19
N MET A 14 -7.35 22.79 -30.90
CA MET A 14 -6.46 22.93 -29.72
C MET A 14 -7.22 22.76 -28.41
N ILE A 15 -8.43 23.29 -28.30
CA ILE A 15 -9.27 23.15 -27.10
C ILE A 15 -9.73 21.67 -26.92
N LEU A 16 -10.09 20.99 -28.02
CA LEU A 16 -10.47 19.58 -27.99
C LEU A 16 -9.29 18.67 -27.61
N MET A 17 -8.09 18.97 -28.08
CA MET A 17 -6.87 18.22 -27.70
C MET A 17 -6.48 18.45 -26.23
N ALA A 18 -6.66 19.67 -25.69
CA ALA A 18 -6.40 19.97 -24.29
C ALA A 18 -7.33 19.25 -23.32
N SER A 19 -8.56 18.95 -23.74
CA SER A 19 -9.55 18.24 -22.91
C SER A 19 -9.27 16.74 -22.73
N LEU A 20 -8.41 16.14 -23.56
CA LEU A 20 -8.05 14.72 -23.50
C LEU A 20 -6.93 14.40 -22.50
N LEU A 21 -6.27 15.42 -21.93
CA LEU A 21 -5.10 15.25 -21.07
C LEU A 21 -5.38 15.28 -19.55
N THR A 22 -6.64 15.38 -19.12
CA THR A 22 -6.95 15.68 -17.70
C THR A 22 -7.52 14.51 -16.87
N SER A 23 -7.33 13.25 -17.26
CA SER A 23 -8.11 12.17 -16.62
C SER A 23 -7.37 11.09 -15.82
N ASP A 24 -6.11 11.24 -15.36
CA ASP A 24 -5.43 10.07 -14.78
C ASP A 24 -4.89 10.15 -13.35
N ALA A 25 -4.90 11.29 -12.69
CA ALA A 25 -4.35 11.40 -11.33
C ALA A 25 -5.23 10.68 -10.27
N ALA A 26 -6.54 10.58 -10.47
CA ALA A 26 -7.45 9.91 -9.55
C ALA A 26 -7.51 8.39 -9.79
N ALA A 27 -7.28 7.93 -11.01
CA ALA A 27 -7.25 6.52 -11.37
C ALA A 27 -6.04 5.78 -10.77
N ALA A 28 -4.90 6.44 -10.64
CA ALA A 28 -3.66 5.88 -10.09
C ALA A 28 -3.76 5.46 -8.60
N LYS A 29 -4.75 5.93 -7.86
CA LYS A 29 -4.96 5.61 -6.44
C LYS A 29 -5.90 4.42 -6.20
N ARG A 30 -6.62 3.97 -7.24
CA ARG A 30 -7.52 2.81 -7.14
C ARG A 30 -6.76 1.51 -7.33
N ILE A 31 -7.00 0.56 -6.43
CA ILE A 31 -6.42 -0.77 -6.48
C ILE A 31 -7.38 -1.71 -7.23
N ASN A 32 -6.92 -2.32 -8.30
CA ASN A 32 -7.63 -3.42 -8.93
C ASN A 32 -7.17 -4.74 -8.29
N LEU A 33 -8.00 -5.26 -7.37
CA LEU A 33 -7.69 -6.49 -6.64
C LEU A 33 -7.54 -7.70 -7.59
N GLN A 34 -8.35 -7.78 -8.65
CA GLN A 34 -8.28 -8.89 -9.62
C GLN A 34 -6.92 -8.92 -10.32
N THR A 35 -6.39 -7.76 -10.70
CA THR A 35 -5.05 -7.65 -11.31
C THR A 35 -3.95 -8.12 -10.36
N LEU A 36 -4.09 -7.81 -9.04
CA LEU A 36 -3.14 -8.31 -8.05
C LEU A 36 -3.23 -9.83 -7.89
N MET A 37 -4.44 -10.37 -7.82
CA MET A 37 -4.67 -11.81 -7.67
C MET A 37 -4.28 -12.62 -8.91
N ALA A 38 -4.35 -12.03 -10.11
CA ALA A 38 -3.91 -12.68 -11.34
C ALA A 38 -2.42 -13.10 -11.31
N LYS A 39 -1.61 -12.44 -10.50
CA LYS A 39 -0.18 -12.79 -10.32
C LYS A 39 0.06 -14.05 -9.49
N ARG A 40 -0.97 -14.61 -8.87
CA ARG A 40 -0.94 -15.87 -8.10
C ARG A 40 0.17 -15.94 -7.04
N VAL A 41 0.50 -14.82 -6.44
CA VAL A 41 1.42 -14.71 -5.31
C VAL A 41 0.69 -14.16 -4.07
N PRO A 42 1.20 -14.37 -2.85
CA PRO A 42 0.66 -13.75 -1.65
C PRO A 42 0.62 -12.23 -1.77
N VAL A 43 -0.40 -11.59 -1.20
CA VAL A 43 -0.58 -10.14 -1.22
C VAL A 43 -0.76 -9.61 0.19
N LEU A 44 -0.04 -8.57 0.53
CA LEU A 44 -0.26 -7.73 1.70
C LEU A 44 -0.91 -6.42 1.26
N LEU A 45 -2.13 -6.19 1.70
CA LEU A 45 -2.86 -4.94 1.57
C LEU A 45 -2.78 -4.17 2.90
N GLU A 46 -2.22 -2.96 2.88
CA GLU A 46 -2.26 -2.06 4.04
C GLU A 46 -3.30 -0.97 3.78
N PHE A 47 -4.35 -0.95 4.58
CA PHE A 47 -5.41 0.05 4.51
C PHE A 47 -5.08 1.25 5.37
N GLY A 48 -4.99 2.43 4.74
CA GLY A 48 -4.66 3.66 5.43
C GLY A 48 -5.13 4.90 4.70
N ARG A 49 -4.80 6.07 5.27
CA ARG A 49 -5.07 7.38 4.69
C ARG A 49 -3.84 8.27 4.71
N GLY A 50 -3.81 9.26 3.83
CA GLY A 50 -2.66 10.17 3.69
C GLY A 50 -2.32 10.97 4.96
N TRP A 51 -3.32 11.30 5.78
CA TRP A 51 -3.17 12.07 7.01
C TRP A 51 -2.96 11.20 8.28
N CYS A 52 -3.13 9.88 8.20
CA CYS A 52 -2.96 8.94 9.30
C CYS A 52 -1.49 8.85 9.73
N ILE A 53 -1.16 9.29 10.94
CA ILE A 53 0.22 9.29 11.46
C ILE A 53 0.79 7.87 11.57
N PRO A 54 0.13 6.87 12.20
CA PRO A 54 0.66 5.51 12.27
C PRO A 54 0.79 4.85 10.89
N CYS A 55 -0.08 5.19 9.92
CA CYS A 55 0.08 4.70 8.55
C CYS A 55 1.34 5.28 7.88
N LYS A 56 1.67 6.56 8.14
CA LYS A 56 2.92 7.16 7.64
C LYS A 56 4.16 6.46 8.20
N TYR A 57 4.09 6.02 9.46
CA TYR A 57 5.13 5.25 10.10
C TYR A 57 5.38 3.90 9.39
N MET A 58 4.31 3.23 8.95
CA MET A 58 4.41 1.96 8.24
C MET A 58 4.94 2.08 6.81
N LYS A 59 4.82 3.24 6.15
CA LYS A 59 5.24 3.41 4.74
C LYS A 59 6.66 2.95 4.44
N PRO A 60 7.71 3.34 5.20
CA PRO A 60 9.07 2.87 4.94
C PRO A 60 9.22 1.35 5.12
N ILE A 61 8.54 0.77 6.12
CA ILE A 61 8.54 -0.68 6.38
C ILE A 61 7.93 -1.41 5.18
N LEU A 62 6.74 -0.97 4.71
CA LEU A 62 6.06 -1.58 3.56
C LEU A 62 6.85 -1.43 2.27
N LYS A 63 7.48 -0.26 2.03
CA LYS A 63 8.34 -0.04 0.87
C LYS A 63 9.54 -0.99 0.86
N ASP A 64 10.13 -1.23 2.02
CA ASP A 64 11.23 -2.16 2.16
C ASP A 64 10.76 -3.62 1.99
N MET A 65 9.61 -3.99 2.56
CA MET A 65 9.01 -5.32 2.36
C MET A 65 8.66 -5.56 0.89
N ALA A 66 8.13 -4.57 0.19
CA ALA A 66 7.85 -4.67 -1.25
C ALA A 66 9.12 -4.99 -2.07
N LYS A 67 10.27 -4.39 -1.70
CA LYS A 67 11.57 -4.68 -2.33
C LYS A 67 12.10 -6.07 -1.95
N THR A 68 12.00 -6.40 -0.66
CA THR A 68 12.51 -7.64 -0.09
C THR A 68 11.81 -8.88 -0.68
N TYR A 69 10.51 -8.77 -0.93
CA TYR A 69 9.68 -9.85 -1.49
C TYR A 69 9.32 -9.64 -2.95
N ALA A 70 10.06 -8.79 -3.68
CA ALA A 70 9.82 -8.56 -5.11
C ALA A 70 9.79 -9.88 -5.89
N GLY A 71 8.76 -10.08 -6.72
CA GLY A 71 8.52 -11.32 -7.47
C GLY A 71 7.97 -12.50 -6.67
N LYS A 72 7.99 -12.45 -5.32
CA LYS A 72 7.51 -13.51 -4.42
C LYS A 72 6.20 -13.16 -3.72
N ALA A 73 5.97 -11.89 -3.42
CA ALA A 73 4.73 -11.36 -2.87
C ALA A 73 4.50 -9.94 -3.35
N ILE A 74 3.26 -9.49 -3.26
CA ILE A 74 2.88 -8.09 -3.50
C ILE A 74 2.64 -7.43 -2.16
N VAL A 75 3.28 -6.28 -1.93
CA VAL A 75 3.03 -5.43 -0.77
C VAL A 75 2.57 -4.07 -1.29
N THR A 76 1.37 -3.66 -0.94
CA THR A 76 0.78 -2.41 -1.43
C THR A 76 -0.09 -1.73 -0.38
N THR A 77 -0.14 -0.39 -0.46
CA THR A 77 -1.00 0.45 0.37
C THR A 77 -2.30 0.72 -0.37
N VAL A 78 -3.42 0.59 0.31
CA VAL A 78 -4.77 0.89 -0.16
C VAL A 78 -5.23 2.19 0.48
N ASP A 79 -5.35 3.24 -0.32
CA ASP A 79 -5.95 4.50 0.13
C ASP A 79 -7.46 4.28 0.34
N MET A 80 -7.92 4.39 1.58
CA MET A 80 -9.30 4.09 1.96
C MET A 80 -10.32 5.04 1.35
N ASP A 81 -9.94 6.28 1.04
CA ASP A 81 -10.84 7.27 0.46
C ASP A 81 -11.06 7.00 -1.03
N ALA A 82 -10.03 6.53 -1.72
CA ALA A 82 -10.10 6.17 -3.13
C ALA A 82 -10.68 4.76 -3.37
N ASN A 83 -10.66 3.85 -2.37
CA ASN A 83 -11.03 2.44 -2.51
C ASN A 83 -12.12 2.02 -1.50
N LYS A 84 -13.22 2.76 -1.46
CA LYS A 84 -14.35 2.52 -0.52
C LYS A 84 -15.01 1.16 -0.71
N ASP A 85 -14.97 0.62 -1.91
CA ASP A 85 -15.41 -0.73 -2.27
C ASP A 85 -14.59 -1.80 -1.56
N LEU A 86 -13.25 -1.70 -1.60
CA LEU A 86 -12.36 -2.61 -0.89
C LEU A 86 -12.51 -2.46 0.64
N VAL A 87 -12.64 -1.23 1.13
CA VAL A 87 -12.88 -0.98 2.57
C VAL A 87 -14.13 -1.74 3.05
N ARG A 88 -15.23 -1.71 2.28
CA ARG A 88 -16.45 -2.45 2.59
C ARG A 88 -16.27 -3.96 2.45
N ALA A 89 -15.67 -4.42 1.34
CA ALA A 89 -15.47 -5.84 1.06
C ALA A 89 -14.62 -6.51 2.14
N PHE A 90 -13.55 -5.86 2.59
CA PHE A 90 -12.68 -6.35 3.66
C PHE A 90 -13.16 -5.95 5.07
N ARG A 91 -14.32 -5.25 5.20
CA ARG A 91 -14.89 -4.82 6.48
C ARG A 91 -13.87 -4.08 7.36
N ILE A 92 -13.10 -3.15 6.74
CA ILE A 92 -12.08 -2.38 7.45
C ILE A 92 -12.76 -1.38 8.40
N ARG A 93 -12.41 -1.45 9.69
CA ARG A 93 -13.01 -0.63 10.75
C ARG A 93 -12.06 0.41 11.33
N MET A 94 -10.75 0.14 11.25
CA MET A 94 -9.72 1.04 11.76
C MET A 94 -8.52 1.11 10.83
N MET A 95 -7.62 2.04 11.06
CA MET A 95 -6.38 2.24 10.28
C MET A 95 -5.19 2.50 11.22
N PRO A 96 -4.00 1.98 10.85
CA PRO A 96 -3.78 1.09 9.72
C PRO A 96 -4.34 -0.32 9.98
N THR A 97 -4.81 -0.99 8.92
CA THR A 97 -5.16 -2.42 8.96
C THR A 97 -4.41 -3.14 7.85
N GLN A 98 -3.74 -4.23 8.20
CA GLN A 98 -3.04 -5.08 7.24
C GLN A 98 -3.84 -6.37 7.02
N VAL A 99 -4.09 -6.68 5.74
CA VAL A 99 -4.75 -7.91 5.32
C VAL A 99 -3.79 -8.71 4.44
N PHE A 100 -3.47 -9.91 4.85
CA PHE A 100 -2.64 -10.85 4.09
C PHE A 100 -3.52 -11.82 3.35
N LEU A 101 -3.37 -11.89 2.03
CA LEU A 101 -4.12 -12.76 1.15
C LEU A 101 -3.24 -13.87 0.61
N THR A 102 -3.79 -15.08 0.57
CA THR A 102 -3.17 -16.21 -0.13
C THR A 102 -3.15 -15.94 -1.65
N PRO A 103 -2.38 -16.73 -2.45
CA PRO A 103 -2.41 -16.65 -3.91
C PRO A 103 -3.80 -16.90 -4.53
N LYS A 104 -4.73 -17.50 -3.76
CA LYS A 104 -6.12 -17.73 -4.17
C LYS A 104 -7.07 -16.59 -3.74
N GLY A 105 -6.55 -15.51 -3.14
CA GLY A 105 -7.35 -14.36 -2.67
C GLY A 105 -8.07 -14.59 -1.33
N LYS A 106 -7.84 -15.72 -0.65
CA LYS A 106 -8.42 -15.97 0.68
C LYS A 106 -7.59 -15.21 1.73
N GLU A 107 -8.27 -14.56 2.67
CA GLU A 107 -7.61 -13.93 3.81
C GLU A 107 -6.90 -15.00 4.66
N PHE A 108 -5.60 -14.82 4.87
CA PHE A 108 -4.75 -15.67 5.68
C PHE A 108 -4.57 -15.11 7.09
N PHE A 109 -4.35 -13.80 7.19
CA PHE A 109 -4.11 -13.10 8.45
C PHE A 109 -4.53 -11.65 8.34
N ARG A 110 -4.95 -11.08 9.46
CA ARG A 110 -5.31 -9.67 9.60
C ARG A 110 -4.64 -9.11 10.85
N ASN A 111 -4.19 -7.86 10.76
CA ASN A 111 -3.77 -7.07 11.91
C ASN A 111 -4.42 -5.70 11.87
N GLU A 112 -4.93 -5.26 12.99
CA GLU A 112 -5.43 -3.91 13.22
C GLU A 112 -4.42 -3.14 14.08
N GLY A 113 -3.92 -2.01 13.57
CA GLY A 113 -2.81 -1.26 14.13
C GLY A 113 -1.52 -1.41 13.34
N THR A 114 -0.39 -1.03 13.92
CA THR A 114 0.93 -1.11 13.26
C THR A 114 1.50 -2.52 13.35
N LEU A 115 2.29 -2.90 12.32
CA LEU A 115 3.10 -4.10 12.31
C LEU A 115 4.57 -3.73 12.12
N GLU A 116 5.42 -4.36 12.91
CA GLU A 116 6.86 -4.27 12.73
C GLU A 116 7.34 -5.15 11.55
N ARG A 117 8.49 -4.77 10.99
CA ARG A 117 9.13 -5.50 9.89
C ARG A 117 9.23 -7.00 10.14
N GLN A 118 9.70 -7.40 11.33
CA GLN A 118 9.90 -8.80 11.68
C GLN A 118 8.59 -9.59 11.73
N GLN A 119 7.52 -8.95 12.20
CA GLN A 119 6.20 -9.56 12.25
C GLN A 119 5.65 -9.84 10.84
N ILE A 120 5.81 -8.89 9.91
CA ILE A 120 5.44 -9.08 8.51
C ILE A 120 6.22 -10.24 7.89
N MET A 121 7.53 -10.32 8.14
CA MET A 121 8.39 -11.42 7.67
C MET A 121 7.95 -12.77 8.23
N GLN A 122 7.61 -12.85 9.52
CA GLN A 122 7.10 -14.06 10.17
C GLN A 122 5.78 -14.53 9.54
N ILE A 123 4.86 -13.59 9.23
CA ILE A 123 3.60 -13.91 8.57
C ILE A 123 3.87 -14.48 7.18
N PHE A 124 4.71 -13.83 6.37
CA PHE A 124 5.08 -14.35 5.06
C PHE A 124 5.77 -15.71 5.13
N THR A 125 6.60 -15.97 6.15
CA THR A 125 7.19 -17.29 6.36
C THR A 125 6.11 -18.34 6.64
N LYS A 126 5.11 -18.03 7.48
CA LYS A 126 3.95 -18.91 7.72
C LYS A 126 3.10 -19.13 6.45
N MET A 127 3.14 -18.21 5.50
CA MET A 127 2.51 -18.36 4.18
C MET A 127 3.35 -19.16 3.18
N GLY A 128 4.49 -19.70 3.61
CA GLY A 128 5.40 -20.52 2.79
C GLY A 128 6.46 -19.73 2.01
N LEU A 129 6.63 -18.42 2.27
CA LEU A 129 7.69 -17.64 1.66
C LEU A 129 8.99 -17.79 2.48
N ALA A 130 10.08 -18.15 1.80
CA ALA A 130 11.38 -18.19 2.47
C ALA A 130 11.76 -16.81 3.01
N PRO A 131 12.29 -16.71 4.25
CA PRO A 131 12.78 -15.44 4.76
C PRO A 131 13.93 -14.93 3.87
N PRO A 132 14.03 -13.61 3.66
CA PRO A 132 15.15 -13.05 2.93
C PRO A 132 16.44 -13.35 3.69
N ASN A 133 17.53 -13.57 2.94
CA ASN A 133 18.84 -13.89 3.53
C ASN A 133 19.21 -12.84 4.60
N ARG A 134 19.53 -13.27 5.81
CA ARG A 134 19.78 -12.40 6.98
C ARG A 134 20.84 -11.33 6.73
N SER A 135 21.83 -11.60 5.86
CA SER A 135 22.89 -10.64 5.53
C SER A 135 22.39 -9.38 4.81
N ALA A 136 21.33 -9.50 3.98
CA ALA A 136 20.74 -8.35 3.29
C ALA A 136 19.76 -7.55 4.17
N ALA A 137 19.23 -8.15 5.23
CA ALA A 137 18.26 -7.54 6.13
C ALA A 137 18.90 -6.69 7.23
N GLN A 138 20.09 -7.08 7.70
CA GLN A 138 20.81 -6.40 8.79
C GLN A 138 21.54 -5.13 8.36
N SER A 139 21.95 -5.02 7.10
CA SER A 139 22.65 -3.81 6.61
C SER A 139 21.72 -2.61 6.34
N ARG A 140 20.40 -2.77 6.53
CA ARG A 140 19.40 -1.73 6.30
C ARG A 140 18.55 -1.41 7.53
N SER A 141 19.14 -1.50 8.72
CA SER A 141 18.50 -0.91 9.90
C SER A 141 18.46 0.60 9.72
N ILE A 142 17.31 1.10 9.25
CA ILE A 142 17.02 2.52 9.29
C ILE A 142 16.97 2.89 10.77
N PRO A 143 17.78 3.85 11.25
CA PRO A 143 17.65 4.33 12.63
C PRO A 143 16.22 4.83 12.82
N MET A 144 15.49 4.22 13.75
CA MET A 144 14.15 4.68 14.10
C MET A 144 14.25 6.12 14.61
N PRO A 145 13.50 7.08 14.06
CA PRO A 145 13.37 8.37 14.71
C PRO A 145 12.74 8.11 16.08
N LYS A 146 13.46 8.50 17.14
CA LYS A 146 12.99 8.43 18.52
C LYS A 146 11.61 9.08 18.59
N ALA A 147 10.57 8.29 18.86
CA ALA A 147 9.23 8.81 19.08
C ALA A 147 9.26 9.72 20.33
N PRO A 148 8.84 10.98 20.24
CA PRO A 148 8.75 11.81 21.43
C PRO A 148 7.61 11.28 22.32
N GLY A 149 7.97 10.77 23.51
CA GLY A 149 7.05 10.72 24.64
C GLY A 149 6.09 9.54 24.76
N MET A 150 6.40 8.33 24.30
CA MET A 150 5.64 7.17 24.76
C MET A 150 6.15 6.70 26.13
N PRO A 151 5.28 6.59 27.17
CA PRO A 151 5.66 6.00 28.43
C PRO A 151 6.03 4.53 28.21
N GLN A 152 7.18 4.14 28.75
CA GLN A 152 7.63 2.75 28.79
C GLN A 152 6.57 1.90 29.49
N GLN A 153 6.09 0.87 28.81
CA GLN A 153 5.20 -0.11 29.43
C GLN A 153 5.94 -0.77 30.59
N VAL A 154 5.39 -0.55 31.78
CA VAL A 154 5.81 -1.19 33.02
C VAL A 154 5.79 -2.71 32.82
N GLN A 155 6.98 -3.33 32.89
CA GLN A 155 7.10 -4.78 32.94
C GLN A 155 6.32 -5.31 34.15
N ARG A 156 5.20 -5.98 33.89
CA ARG A 156 4.50 -6.72 34.94
C ARG A 156 5.32 -7.94 35.28
N LYS A 157 5.86 -7.95 36.51
CA LYS A 157 6.48 -9.12 37.13
C LYS A 157 5.45 -10.27 37.15
N PRO A 158 5.81 -11.51 36.78
CA PRO A 158 4.95 -12.65 37.01
C PRO A 158 4.89 -12.94 38.53
N TRP A 159 3.73 -13.25 39.00
CA TRP A 159 3.43 -13.78 40.35
C TRP A 159 3.94 -15.20 40.48
#